data_a0edfabb5b0b7313eb45bb002816c22a
#
_entry.id   a0edfabb5b0b7313eb45bb002816c22a
#
_cell.length_a   1.000
_cell.length_b   1.000
_cell.length_c   1.000
_cell.angle_alpha   90.00
_cell.angle_beta   90.00
_cell.angle_gamma   90.00
#
_symmetry.space_group_name_H-M   'P 1'
#
loop_
_entity.id
_entity.type
_entity.pdbx_description
1 polymer ?
#
loop_
_entity_poly.entity_id
_entity_poly.type
_entity_poly.pdbx_seq_one_letter_code
_entity_poly.pdbx_strand_id
1 'polypeptide(L)'
;VETSRAFTPMERQVLGMLHRLIYSGDDGFYGQWMQDSRHALGAFCSGGTIANITALWAARNRLLRPAGDFKGIAQEGMCKALQYLDCKGLAVLVSRRGHYSLGKAVDVLGIGRDNLIAVDTDDNNRIDMKCLRQLCARLTAEGIRPLSLVGIAGTTETGNIDPLDDLADLAQGLGCHFHVDAAWGGATLLSATYKGLFKGIERADSVTIDAHK
;
A
#
# COMPACT_ATOMS: atom_id res chain seq x y z
N VAL A 1 -17.89 3.11 18.36
CA VAL A 1 -17.91 4.33 17.54
C VAL A 1 -18.98 5.32 18.04
N GLU A 2 -20.18 4.83 18.36
CA GLU A 2 -21.28 5.69 18.85
C GLU A 2 -21.02 6.33 20.23
N THR A 3 -20.16 5.72 21.04
CA THR A 3 -19.77 6.23 22.36
C THR A 3 -18.73 7.33 22.29
N SER A 4 -18.06 7.55 21.15
CA SER A 4 -16.98 8.53 20.99
C SER A 4 -17.40 9.70 20.06
N ARG A 5 -18.47 10.39 20.44
CA ARG A 5 -19.06 11.47 19.61
C ARG A 5 -18.10 12.63 19.31
N ALA A 6 -17.15 12.92 20.19
CA ALA A 6 -16.17 13.98 20.00
C ALA A 6 -14.92 13.51 19.23
N PHE A 7 -14.37 12.36 19.60
CA PHE A 7 -13.10 11.89 19.03
C PHE A 7 -13.23 11.36 17.60
N THR A 8 -14.34 10.68 17.25
CA THR A 8 -14.52 10.14 15.90
C THR A 8 -14.53 11.24 14.81
N PRO A 9 -15.23 12.38 14.96
CA PRO A 9 -15.12 13.50 14.01
C PRO A 9 -13.71 14.08 13.95
N MET A 10 -12.98 14.18 15.07
CA MET A 10 -11.61 14.68 15.10
C MET A 10 -10.67 13.72 14.34
N GLU A 11 -10.82 12.41 14.57
CA GLU A 11 -10.06 11.38 13.85
C GLU A 11 -10.27 11.50 12.34
N ARG A 12 -11.52 11.60 11.89
CA ARG A 12 -11.85 11.78 10.46
C ARG A 12 -11.27 13.07 9.89
N GLN A 13 -11.30 14.14 10.68
CA GLN A 13 -10.73 15.44 10.28
C GLN A 13 -9.22 15.32 10.04
N VAL A 14 -8.49 14.70 10.95
CA VAL A 14 -7.03 14.52 10.83
C VAL A 14 -6.70 13.60 9.65
N LEU A 15 -7.43 12.49 9.48
CA LEU A 15 -7.28 11.62 8.32
C LEU A 15 -7.55 12.35 7.01
N GLY A 16 -8.58 13.18 6.95
CA GLY A 16 -8.86 14.02 5.79
C GLY A 16 -7.76 15.03 5.48
N MET A 17 -7.15 15.63 6.50
CA MET A 17 -6.01 16.55 6.32
C MET A 17 -4.78 15.82 5.77
N LEU A 18 -4.45 14.63 6.29
CA LEU A 18 -3.36 13.78 5.78
C LEU A 18 -3.64 13.29 4.36
N HIS A 19 -4.88 12.88 4.09
CA HIS A 19 -5.31 12.49 2.75
C HIS A 19 -5.14 13.64 1.75
N ARG A 20 -5.53 14.85 2.13
CA ARG A 20 -5.35 16.06 1.29
C ARG A 20 -3.88 16.38 1.03
N LEU A 21 -3.01 16.17 2.02
CA LEU A 21 -1.56 16.38 1.87
C LEU A 21 -0.96 15.48 0.80
N ILE A 22 -1.46 14.23 0.68
CA ILE A 22 -0.98 13.22 -0.26
C ILE A 22 -1.67 13.37 -1.62
N TYR A 23 -3.01 13.34 -1.64
CA TYR A 23 -3.80 13.18 -2.87
C TYR A 23 -4.33 14.48 -3.45
N SER A 24 -4.22 15.58 -2.73
CA SER A 24 -4.57 16.95 -3.19
C SER A 24 -5.99 17.07 -3.79
N GLY A 25 -6.97 16.33 -3.25
CA GLY A 25 -8.37 16.45 -3.65
C GLY A 25 -8.91 17.87 -3.44
N ASP A 26 -9.97 18.23 -4.17
CA ASP A 26 -10.62 19.54 -4.06
C ASP A 26 -11.50 19.67 -2.81
N ASP A 27 -11.99 20.89 -2.56
CA ASP A 27 -12.84 21.16 -1.40
C ASP A 27 -14.19 20.44 -1.47
N GLY A 28 -14.73 20.23 -2.66
CA GLY A 28 -15.95 19.47 -2.88
C GLY A 28 -15.80 18.01 -2.45
N PHE A 29 -14.69 17.37 -2.84
CA PHE A 29 -14.37 16.01 -2.40
C PHE A 29 -14.32 15.91 -0.87
N TYR A 30 -13.56 16.78 -0.20
CA TYR A 30 -13.42 16.70 1.26
C TYR A 30 -14.68 17.12 1.99
N GLY A 31 -15.44 18.08 1.45
CA GLY A 31 -16.75 18.45 1.96
C GLY A 31 -17.74 17.29 1.97
N GLN A 32 -17.68 16.45 0.95
CA GLN A 32 -18.57 15.30 0.80
C GLN A 32 -18.13 14.10 1.66
N TRP A 33 -16.81 13.75 1.66
CA TRP A 33 -16.36 12.45 2.12
C TRP A 33 -15.67 12.43 3.48
N MET A 34 -15.12 13.57 3.95
CA MET A 34 -14.32 13.61 5.17
C MET A 34 -15.09 13.17 6.42
N GLN A 35 -16.36 13.53 6.52
CA GLN A 35 -17.22 13.20 7.68
C GLN A 35 -18.32 12.17 7.35
N ASP A 36 -18.35 11.61 6.13
CA ASP A 36 -19.33 10.56 5.79
C ASP A 36 -19.02 9.29 6.59
N SER A 37 -20.03 8.82 7.33
CA SER A 37 -19.88 7.63 8.19
C SER A 37 -19.72 6.31 7.41
N ARG A 38 -20.05 6.30 6.13
CA ARG A 38 -19.97 5.12 5.24
C ARG A 38 -18.64 4.99 4.53
N HIS A 39 -17.81 6.06 4.60
CA HIS A 39 -16.50 6.11 3.92
C HIS A 39 -15.41 6.43 4.92
N ALA A 40 -14.20 5.95 4.64
CA ALA A 40 -13.01 6.25 5.42
C ALA A 40 -11.88 6.69 4.46
N LEU A 41 -11.33 7.86 4.69
CA LEU A 41 -10.17 8.37 3.94
C LEU A 41 -8.85 7.81 4.47
N GLY A 42 -8.90 7.02 5.53
CA GLY A 42 -7.76 6.37 6.17
C GLY A 42 -8.19 5.69 7.46
N ALA A 43 -7.22 5.12 8.18
CA ALA A 43 -7.43 4.49 9.48
C ALA A 43 -6.25 4.82 10.41
N PHE A 44 -6.55 5.17 11.66
CA PHE A 44 -5.54 5.20 12.71
C PHE A 44 -5.19 3.78 13.15
N CYS A 45 -3.90 3.50 13.16
CA CYS A 45 -3.34 2.20 13.54
C CYS A 45 -2.42 2.37 14.75
N SER A 46 -2.23 1.30 15.51
CA SER A 46 -1.34 1.31 16.69
C SER A 46 0.16 1.35 16.35
N GLY A 47 0.50 1.49 15.08
CA GLY A 47 1.87 1.62 14.57
C GLY A 47 1.99 1.17 13.13
N GLY A 48 3.12 1.47 12.47
CA GLY A 48 3.37 1.21 11.05
C GLY A 48 3.19 -0.26 10.65
N THR A 49 3.47 -1.21 11.55
CA THR A 49 3.21 -2.64 11.27
C THR A 49 1.73 -2.91 11.01
N ILE A 50 0.84 -2.41 11.87
CA ILE A 50 -0.61 -2.59 11.69
C ILE A 50 -1.11 -1.79 10.49
N ALA A 51 -0.54 -0.61 10.23
CA ALA A 51 -0.86 0.18 9.05
C ALA A 51 -0.52 -0.59 7.75
N ASN A 52 0.67 -1.18 7.64
CA ASN A 52 1.06 -2.00 6.48
C ASN A 52 0.20 -3.27 6.34
N ILE A 53 -0.14 -3.94 7.46
CA ILE A 53 -1.09 -5.08 7.45
C ILE A 53 -2.45 -4.62 6.91
N THR A 54 -2.97 -3.49 7.39
CA THR A 54 -4.27 -2.94 6.96
C THR A 54 -4.27 -2.60 5.47
N ALA A 55 -3.21 -1.96 4.97
CA ALA A 55 -3.06 -1.63 3.56
C ALA A 55 -3.05 -2.88 2.67
N LEU A 56 -2.22 -3.87 3.01
CA LEU A 56 -2.14 -5.12 2.24
C LEU A 56 -3.41 -5.98 2.40
N TRP A 57 -4.10 -5.91 3.53
CA TRP A 57 -5.41 -6.53 3.71
C TRP A 57 -6.46 -5.92 2.80
N ALA A 58 -6.50 -4.59 2.71
CA ALA A 58 -7.38 -3.88 1.78
C ALA A 58 -7.07 -4.24 0.32
N ALA A 59 -5.77 -4.28 -0.06
CA ALA A 59 -5.31 -4.70 -1.37
C ALA A 59 -5.80 -6.12 -1.71
N ARG A 60 -5.60 -7.08 -0.80
CA ARG A 60 -6.03 -8.46 -0.96
C ARG A 60 -7.55 -8.56 -1.13
N ASN A 61 -8.31 -7.90 -0.28
CA ASN A 61 -9.77 -7.95 -0.31
C ASN A 61 -10.35 -7.25 -1.55
N ARG A 62 -9.69 -6.20 -2.04
CA ARG A 62 -10.06 -5.53 -3.30
C ARG A 62 -9.82 -6.44 -4.51
N LEU A 63 -8.67 -7.11 -4.56
CA LEU A 63 -8.35 -8.05 -5.63
C LEU A 63 -9.30 -9.26 -5.61
N LEU A 64 -9.58 -9.78 -4.43
CA LEU A 64 -10.34 -11.02 -4.20
C LEU A 64 -11.77 -10.71 -3.72
N ARG A 65 -12.36 -9.63 -4.24
CA ARG A 65 -13.76 -9.25 -3.98
C ARG A 65 -14.73 -10.21 -4.68
N PRO A 66 -16.01 -10.24 -4.29
CA PRO A 66 -17.03 -11.01 -4.98
C PRO A 66 -17.09 -10.69 -6.48
N ALA A 67 -17.12 -11.72 -7.33
CA ALA A 67 -17.25 -11.57 -8.77
C ALA A 67 -17.76 -12.89 -9.39
N GLY A 68 -18.76 -12.82 -10.29
CA GLY A 68 -19.42 -14.01 -10.82
C GLY A 68 -19.96 -14.89 -9.69
N ASP A 69 -19.64 -16.19 -9.73
CA ASP A 69 -20.04 -17.15 -8.71
C ASP A 69 -19.14 -17.16 -7.45
N PHE A 70 -18.01 -16.46 -7.50
CA PHE A 70 -17.12 -16.32 -6.35
C PHE A 70 -17.65 -15.29 -5.36
N LYS A 71 -17.92 -15.72 -4.12
CA LYS A 71 -18.51 -14.87 -3.06
C LYS A 71 -17.48 -13.98 -2.34
N GLY A 72 -16.22 -14.01 -2.78
CA GLY A 72 -15.13 -13.22 -2.23
C GLY A 72 -14.35 -13.94 -1.13
N ILE A 73 -13.10 -13.48 -0.92
CA ILE A 73 -12.17 -14.09 0.03
C ILE A 73 -12.71 -14.12 1.47
N ALA A 74 -13.50 -13.14 1.86
CA ALA A 74 -14.06 -13.08 3.22
C ALA A 74 -15.00 -14.25 3.52
N GLN A 75 -15.66 -14.81 2.52
CA GLN A 75 -16.58 -15.94 2.67
C GLN A 75 -15.96 -17.28 2.28
N GLU A 76 -15.13 -17.30 1.24
CA GLU A 76 -14.68 -18.56 0.64
C GLU A 76 -13.20 -18.88 0.86
N GLY A 77 -12.44 -17.91 1.40
CA GLY A 77 -11.04 -18.11 1.77
C GLY A 77 -10.07 -18.11 0.58
N MET A 78 -8.77 -18.24 0.91
CA MET A 78 -7.69 -18.07 -0.07
C MET A 78 -7.67 -19.18 -1.14
N CYS A 79 -7.89 -20.43 -0.76
CA CYS A 79 -7.82 -21.54 -1.73
C CYS A 79 -8.82 -21.38 -2.87
N LYS A 80 -10.08 -21.05 -2.57
CA LYS A 80 -11.08 -20.81 -3.59
C LYS A 80 -10.82 -19.53 -4.39
N ALA A 81 -10.29 -18.50 -3.72
CA ALA A 81 -9.91 -17.27 -4.40
C ALA A 81 -8.83 -17.49 -5.47
N LEU A 82 -7.79 -18.28 -5.16
CA LEU A 82 -6.73 -18.62 -6.11
C LEU A 82 -7.25 -19.47 -7.27
N GLN A 83 -8.14 -20.44 -6.99
CA GLN A 83 -8.81 -21.23 -8.01
C GLN A 83 -9.66 -20.35 -8.94
N TYR A 84 -10.42 -19.40 -8.38
CA TYR A 84 -11.23 -18.46 -9.16
C TYR A 84 -10.38 -17.57 -10.07
N LEU A 85 -9.22 -17.11 -9.57
CA LEU A 85 -8.28 -16.29 -10.36
C LEU A 85 -7.44 -17.11 -11.34
N ASP A 86 -7.51 -18.43 -11.32
CA ASP A 86 -6.64 -19.34 -12.07
C ASP A 86 -5.16 -19.01 -11.88
N CYS A 87 -4.74 -18.82 -10.61
CA CYS A 87 -3.35 -18.53 -10.26
C CYS A 87 -2.87 -19.42 -9.11
N LYS A 88 -1.55 -19.66 -9.09
CA LYS A 88 -0.89 -20.53 -8.10
C LYS A 88 -0.64 -19.82 -6.77
N GLY A 89 -0.61 -18.49 -6.77
CA GLY A 89 -0.33 -17.70 -5.57
C GLY A 89 -0.37 -16.20 -5.84
N LEU A 90 -0.21 -15.44 -4.76
CA LEU A 90 -0.10 -13.99 -4.78
C LEU A 90 1.28 -13.58 -4.28
N ALA A 91 1.88 -12.54 -4.82
CA ALA A 91 3.17 -12.01 -4.37
C ALA A 91 3.07 -10.52 -4.02
N VAL A 92 3.84 -10.11 -3.02
CA VAL A 92 4.10 -8.70 -2.68
C VAL A 92 5.58 -8.41 -2.99
N LEU A 93 5.84 -7.39 -3.79
CA LEU A 93 7.20 -7.03 -4.20
C LEU A 93 7.60 -5.71 -3.52
N VAL A 94 8.80 -5.69 -2.95
CA VAL A 94 9.35 -4.54 -2.24
C VAL A 94 10.87 -4.52 -2.38
N SER A 95 11.49 -3.34 -2.29
CA SER A 95 12.94 -3.22 -2.16
C SER A 95 13.46 -4.07 -0.98
N ARG A 96 14.67 -4.63 -1.11
CA ARG A 96 15.40 -5.27 0.00
C ARG A 96 15.57 -4.37 1.23
N ARG A 97 15.32 -3.06 1.08
CA ARG A 97 15.29 -2.08 2.17
C ARG A 97 13.92 -1.97 2.84
N GLY A 98 12.94 -2.79 2.42
CA GLY A 98 11.61 -2.81 3.01
C GLY A 98 11.64 -3.19 4.50
N HIS A 99 10.80 -2.54 5.27
CA HIS A 99 10.70 -2.80 6.70
C HIS A 99 10.16 -4.22 6.97
N TYR A 100 10.66 -4.88 8.02
CA TYR A 100 10.28 -6.26 8.39
C TYR A 100 8.77 -6.45 8.66
N SER A 101 8.03 -5.36 8.88
CA SER A 101 6.57 -5.40 9.05
C SER A 101 5.83 -6.02 7.86
N LEU A 102 6.38 -5.86 6.64
CA LEU A 102 5.81 -6.46 5.43
C LEU A 102 5.87 -7.98 5.47
N GLY A 103 6.94 -8.57 6.03
CA GLY A 103 7.03 -10.00 6.27
C GLY A 103 5.95 -10.52 7.23
N LYS A 104 5.65 -9.74 8.29
CA LYS A 104 4.54 -10.05 9.20
C LYS A 104 3.18 -9.91 8.50
N ALA A 105 3.03 -8.91 7.64
CA ALA A 105 1.78 -8.68 6.92
C ALA A 105 1.43 -9.85 5.98
N VAL A 106 2.38 -10.30 5.16
CA VAL A 106 2.13 -11.44 4.25
C VAL A 106 1.89 -12.76 5.00
N ASP A 107 2.53 -12.94 6.17
CA ASP A 107 2.31 -14.07 7.07
C ASP A 107 0.87 -14.08 7.60
N VAL A 108 0.47 -13.01 8.31
CA VAL A 108 -0.88 -12.87 8.91
C VAL A 108 -1.99 -12.95 7.85
N LEU A 109 -1.74 -12.42 6.65
CA LEU A 109 -2.71 -12.43 5.56
C LEU A 109 -2.80 -13.77 4.82
N GLY A 110 -2.01 -14.79 5.20
CA GLY A 110 -2.02 -16.10 4.59
C GLY A 110 -1.47 -16.12 3.15
N ILE A 111 -0.66 -15.11 2.79
CA ILE A 111 0.05 -15.05 1.51
C ILE A 111 1.32 -15.91 1.56
N GLY A 112 1.96 -15.96 2.74
CA GLY A 112 3.21 -16.68 2.99
C GLY A 112 4.44 -15.79 2.81
N ARG A 113 5.44 -15.99 3.68
CA ARG A 113 6.66 -15.15 3.70
C ARG A 113 7.51 -15.31 2.45
N ASP A 114 7.52 -16.48 1.83
CA ASP A 114 8.26 -16.74 0.59
C ASP A 114 7.69 -15.97 -0.60
N ASN A 115 6.47 -15.46 -0.47
CA ASN A 115 5.81 -14.61 -1.47
C ASN A 115 6.01 -13.10 -1.21
N LEU A 116 6.79 -12.72 -0.21
CA LEU A 116 7.35 -11.38 -0.09
C LEU A 116 8.67 -11.35 -0.86
N ILE A 117 8.63 -10.84 -2.07
CA ILE A 117 9.78 -10.85 -2.98
C ILE A 117 10.62 -9.59 -2.76
N ALA A 118 11.83 -9.79 -2.23
CA ALA A 118 12.80 -8.72 -2.09
C ALA A 118 13.47 -8.42 -3.43
N VAL A 119 13.35 -7.18 -3.88
CA VAL A 119 13.96 -6.67 -5.11
C VAL A 119 15.29 -6.00 -4.78
N ASP A 120 16.31 -6.21 -5.60
CA ASP A 120 17.60 -5.54 -5.43
C ASP A 120 17.47 -4.02 -5.59
N THR A 121 18.48 -3.30 -5.08
CA THR A 121 18.55 -1.84 -5.16
C THR A 121 19.55 -1.38 -6.21
N ASP A 122 19.30 -0.20 -6.76
CA ASP A 122 20.26 0.53 -7.58
C ASP A 122 21.42 1.09 -6.71
N ASP A 123 22.40 1.74 -7.35
CA ASP A 123 23.56 2.36 -6.69
C ASP A 123 23.17 3.52 -5.74
N ASN A 124 21.93 4.01 -5.84
CA ASN A 124 21.36 5.02 -4.95
C ASN A 124 20.52 4.42 -3.81
N ASN A 125 20.61 3.11 -3.55
CA ASN A 125 19.80 2.39 -2.57
C ASN A 125 18.28 2.49 -2.78
N ARG A 126 17.81 2.71 -4.01
CA ARG A 126 16.40 2.68 -4.39
C ARG A 126 16.10 1.36 -5.09
N ILE A 127 14.85 0.95 -5.09
CA ILE A 127 14.44 -0.27 -5.82
C ILE A 127 14.91 -0.23 -7.27
N ASP A 128 15.59 -1.30 -7.72
CA ASP A 128 16.00 -1.43 -9.12
C ASP A 128 14.79 -1.76 -10.01
N MET A 129 14.34 -0.79 -10.76
CA MET A 129 13.17 -0.92 -11.64
C MET A 129 13.35 -1.95 -12.76
N LYS A 130 14.58 -2.17 -13.24
CA LYS A 130 14.87 -3.20 -14.24
C LYS A 130 14.70 -4.60 -13.64
N CYS A 131 15.30 -4.82 -12.49
CA CYS A 131 15.17 -6.07 -11.73
C CYS A 131 13.69 -6.33 -11.38
N LEU A 132 12.97 -5.31 -10.89
CA LEU A 132 11.55 -5.42 -10.56
C LEU A 132 10.69 -5.85 -11.76
N ARG A 133 10.86 -5.22 -12.94
CA ARG A 133 10.13 -5.59 -14.16
C ARG A 133 10.39 -7.03 -14.58
N GLN A 134 11.64 -7.48 -14.50
CA GLN A 134 12.01 -8.87 -14.80
C GLN A 134 11.36 -9.87 -13.83
N LEU A 135 11.37 -9.54 -12.54
CA LEU A 135 10.72 -10.36 -11.50
C LEU A 135 9.21 -10.45 -11.72
N CYS A 136 8.54 -9.34 -12.01
CA CYS A 136 7.11 -9.34 -12.31
C CYS A 136 6.77 -10.21 -13.52
N ALA A 137 7.54 -10.11 -14.61
CA ALA A 137 7.33 -10.93 -15.80
C ALA A 137 7.53 -12.43 -15.51
N ARG A 138 8.57 -12.78 -14.74
CA ARG A 138 8.83 -14.16 -14.32
C ARG A 138 7.70 -14.72 -13.47
N LEU A 139 7.28 -14.00 -12.42
CA LEU A 139 6.20 -14.44 -11.54
C LEU A 139 4.89 -14.66 -12.31
N THR A 140 4.57 -13.74 -13.23
CA THR A 140 3.39 -13.90 -14.09
C THR A 140 3.48 -15.15 -14.95
N ALA A 141 4.64 -15.44 -15.55
CA ALA A 141 4.87 -16.65 -16.33
C ALA A 141 4.77 -17.95 -15.50
N GLU A 142 5.13 -17.89 -14.22
CA GLU A 142 5.01 -18.97 -13.25
C GLU A 142 3.58 -19.15 -12.70
N GLY A 143 2.65 -18.26 -13.07
CA GLY A 143 1.26 -18.26 -12.61
C GLY A 143 1.07 -17.63 -11.22
N ILE A 144 2.04 -16.83 -10.76
CA ILE A 144 1.96 -16.07 -9.51
C ILE A 144 1.55 -14.64 -9.85
N ARG A 145 0.49 -14.16 -9.22
CA ARG A 145 -0.04 -12.82 -9.49
C ARG A 145 0.52 -11.79 -8.52
N PRO A 146 1.14 -10.69 -9.00
CA PRO A 146 1.45 -9.57 -8.15
C PRO A 146 0.19 -9.01 -7.47
N LEU A 147 0.16 -9.04 -6.14
CA LEU A 147 -0.88 -8.43 -5.33
C LEU A 147 -0.60 -6.95 -5.13
N SER A 148 0.65 -6.64 -4.78
CA SER A 148 1.06 -5.26 -4.49
C SER A 148 2.51 -5.03 -4.84
N LEU A 149 2.80 -3.87 -5.43
CA LEU A 149 4.12 -3.26 -5.42
C LEU A 149 4.19 -2.28 -4.25
N VAL A 150 5.27 -2.38 -3.46
CA VAL A 150 5.48 -1.51 -2.31
C VAL A 150 6.67 -0.60 -2.59
N GLY A 151 6.42 0.71 -2.69
CA GLY A 151 7.46 1.73 -2.74
C GLY A 151 7.81 2.21 -1.34
N ILE A 152 9.09 2.39 -1.06
CA ILE A 152 9.55 2.93 0.22
C ILE A 152 9.78 4.43 0.04
N ALA A 153 9.14 5.23 0.87
CA ALA A 153 9.31 6.67 0.88
C ALA A 153 10.02 7.12 2.17
N GLY A 154 11.32 6.92 2.18
CA GLY A 154 12.21 7.09 3.33
C GLY A 154 12.57 5.76 3.98
N THR A 155 13.68 5.14 3.52
CA THR A 155 14.23 3.93 4.14
C THR A 155 14.74 4.23 5.55
N THR A 156 14.57 3.31 6.48
CA THR A 156 14.96 3.50 7.89
C THR A 156 16.45 3.81 8.06
N GLU A 157 17.30 3.15 7.26
CA GLU A 157 18.76 3.26 7.39
C GLU A 157 19.34 4.47 6.68
N THR A 158 18.78 4.85 5.52
CA THR A 158 19.45 5.82 4.64
C THR A 158 18.54 6.95 4.16
N GLY A 159 17.23 6.90 4.48
CA GLY A 159 16.27 7.92 4.09
C GLY A 159 15.94 7.97 2.59
N ASN A 160 16.42 7.02 1.79
CA ASN A 160 16.18 7.00 0.35
C ASN A 160 14.70 6.82 0.02
N ILE A 161 14.29 7.39 -1.10
CA ILE A 161 12.92 7.29 -1.63
C ILE A 161 12.98 6.55 -2.96
N ASP A 162 12.19 5.50 -3.10
CA ASP A 162 12.04 4.74 -4.34
C ASP A 162 11.44 5.60 -5.46
N PRO A 163 11.62 5.26 -6.74
CA PRO A 163 11.03 5.97 -7.87
C PRO A 163 9.52 5.73 -7.93
N LEU A 164 8.75 6.45 -7.09
CA LEU A 164 7.33 6.20 -6.85
C LEU A 164 6.47 6.34 -8.11
N ASP A 165 6.81 7.28 -9.00
CA ASP A 165 6.08 7.51 -10.26
C ASP A 165 6.24 6.32 -11.22
N ASP A 166 7.47 5.79 -11.35
CA ASP A 166 7.75 4.59 -12.16
C ASP A 166 7.10 3.32 -11.57
N LEU A 167 7.04 3.23 -10.24
CA LEU A 167 6.33 2.15 -9.53
C LEU A 167 4.83 2.22 -9.77
N ALA A 168 4.26 3.43 -9.75
CA ALA A 168 2.85 3.65 -10.04
C ALA A 168 2.50 3.22 -11.48
N ASP A 169 3.33 3.59 -12.47
CA ASP A 169 3.17 3.16 -13.87
C ASP A 169 3.19 1.65 -14.00
N LEU A 170 4.16 0.99 -13.35
CA LEU A 170 4.28 -0.46 -13.39
C LEU A 170 3.08 -1.14 -12.71
N ALA A 171 2.67 -0.66 -11.54
CA ALA A 171 1.52 -1.21 -10.80
C ALA A 171 0.22 -1.07 -11.61
N GLN A 172 0.02 0.07 -12.25
CA GLN A 172 -1.11 0.31 -13.15
C GLN A 172 -1.10 -0.66 -14.32
N GLY A 173 0.06 -0.84 -14.97
CA GLY A 173 0.22 -1.77 -16.09
C GLY A 173 -0.03 -3.24 -15.71
N LEU A 174 0.28 -3.63 -14.48
CA LEU A 174 0.05 -4.97 -13.94
C LEU A 174 -1.37 -5.16 -13.37
N GLY A 175 -2.12 -4.07 -13.17
CA GLY A 175 -3.41 -4.08 -12.48
C GLY A 175 -3.30 -4.56 -11.03
N CYS A 176 -2.19 -4.25 -10.35
CA CYS A 176 -1.97 -4.58 -8.95
C CYS A 176 -1.99 -3.34 -8.06
N HIS A 177 -2.08 -3.54 -6.75
CA HIS A 177 -2.14 -2.46 -5.77
C HIS A 177 -0.77 -1.78 -5.63
N PHE A 178 -0.74 -0.46 -5.66
CA PHE A 178 0.45 0.32 -5.34
C PHE A 178 0.35 0.85 -3.91
N HIS A 179 1.20 0.33 -3.03
CA HIS A 179 1.32 0.78 -1.65
C HIS A 179 2.60 1.58 -1.47
N VAL A 180 2.55 2.67 -0.69
CA VAL A 180 3.75 3.43 -0.29
C VAL A 180 3.92 3.35 1.22
N ASP A 181 5.03 2.75 1.64
CA ASP A 181 5.47 2.80 3.04
C ASP A 181 6.28 4.09 3.26
N ALA A 182 5.60 5.12 3.73
CA ALA A 182 6.15 6.41 4.11
C ALA A 182 6.19 6.58 5.64
N ALA A 183 6.23 5.48 6.40
CA ALA A 183 6.25 5.54 7.86
C ALA A 183 7.40 6.39 8.41
N TRP A 184 8.56 6.37 7.77
CA TRP A 184 9.71 7.19 8.16
C TRP A 184 9.70 8.57 7.47
N GLY A 185 9.56 8.61 6.15
CA GLY A 185 9.72 9.84 5.37
C GLY A 185 8.46 10.71 5.25
N GLY A 186 7.28 10.19 5.62
CA GLY A 186 6.00 10.83 5.33
C GLY A 186 5.84 12.24 5.90
N ALA A 187 6.42 12.54 7.07
CA ALA A 187 6.41 13.89 7.64
C ALA A 187 7.12 14.93 6.74
N THR A 188 8.04 14.50 5.89
CA THR A 188 8.75 15.37 4.93
C THR A 188 7.82 15.98 3.86
N LEU A 189 6.64 15.39 3.64
CA LEU A 189 5.60 15.96 2.76
C LEU A 189 5.12 17.35 3.21
N LEU A 190 5.30 17.69 4.50
CA LEU A 190 4.98 19.01 5.04
C LEU A 190 6.00 20.07 4.63
N SER A 191 7.17 19.67 4.12
CA SER A 191 8.23 20.59 3.69
C SER A 191 8.05 21.00 2.23
N ALA A 192 7.87 22.29 1.98
CA ALA A 192 7.81 22.83 0.61
C ALA A 192 9.09 22.53 -0.21
N THR A 193 10.24 22.44 0.47
CA THR A 193 11.54 22.18 -0.16
C THR A 193 11.69 20.73 -0.62
N TYR A 194 11.18 19.77 0.18
CA TYR A 194 11.44 18.34 -0.02
C TYR A 194 10.24 17.57 -0.56
N LYS A 195 9.05 18.15 -0.57
CA LYS A 195 7.83 17.50 -1.07
C LYS A 195 8.00 16.92 -2.48
N GLY A 196 8.77 17.58 -3.34
CA GLY A 196 9.03 17.12 -4.71
C GLY A 196 9.73 15.77 -4.82
N LEU A 197 10.42 15.32 -3.77
CA LEU A 197 11.05 13.99 -3.74
C LEU A 197 10.03 12.85 -3.73
N PHE A 198 8.78 13.13 -3.36
CA PHE A 198 7.70 12.15 -3.24
C PHE A 198 6.80 12.11 -4.49
N LYS A 199 7.26 12.66 -5.61
CA LYS A 199 6.50 12.62 -6.87
C LYS A 199 6.04 11.20 -7.20
N GLY A 200 4.73 11.03 -7.45
CA GLY A 200 4.10 9.75 -7.68
C GLY A 200 3.40 9.15 -6.44
N ILE A 201 3.60 9.71 -5.23
CA ILE A 201 2.92 9.25 -4.03
C ILE A 201 1.40 9.43 -4.13
N GLU A 202 0.96 10.48 -4.82
CA GLU A 202 -0.45 10.78 -5.08
C GLU A 202 -1.16 9.75 -5.96
N ARG A 203 -0.39 8.85 -6.58
CA ARG A 203 -0.90 7.75 -7.42
C ARG A 203 -1.02 6.45 -6.64
N ALA A 204 -0.60 6.42 -5.39
CA ALA A 204 -0.68 5.23 -4.55
C ALA A 204 -2.14 4.88 -4.20
N ASP A 205 -2.47 3.60 -4.19
CA ASP A 205 -3.77 3.12 -3.67
C ASP A 205 -3.84 3.18 -2.15
N SER A 206 -2.69 3.17 -1.47
CA SER A 206 -2.58 3.37 -0.02
C SER A 206 -1.19 3.86 0.40
N VAL A 207 -1.16 4.64 1.48
CA VAL A 207 0.08 5.20 2.05
C VAL A 207 0.08 4.98 3.56
N THR A 208 1.18 4.44 4.09
CA THR A 208 1.44 4.40 5.53
C THR A 208 2.25 5.62 5.93
N ILE A 209 1.76 6.40 6.90
CA ILE A 209 2.48 7.53 7.52
C ILE A 209 2.49 7.32 9.03
N ASP A 210 3.59 7.66 9.67
CA ASP A 210 3.75 7.60 11.11
C ASP A 210 3.96 9.00 11.69
N ALA A 211 3.07 9.42 12.57
CA ALA A 211 3.07 10.80 13.07
C ALA A 211 4.08 11.07 14.22
N HIS A 212 4.73 10.03 14.73
CA HIS A 212 5.69 10.14 15.84
C HIS A 212 7.15 9.89 15.43
N LYS A 213 7.43 9.80 14.13
CA LYS A 213 8.78 9.63 13.57
C LYS A 213 9.31 10.91 12.94
#